data_aa69b1db37fc8910cd8b51583207f39c
#
_entry.id   aa69b1db37fc8910cd8b51583207f39c
#
_cell.length_a   1.000
_cell.length_b   1.000
_cell.length_c   1.000
_cell.angle_alpha   90.00
_cell.angle_beta   90.00
_cell.angle_gamma   90.00
#
_symmetry.space_group_name_H-M   'P 1'
#
loop_
_entity.id
_entity.type
_entity.pdbx_description
1 polymer ?
#
loop_
_entity_poly.entity_id
_entity_poly.type
_entity_poly.pdbx_seq_one_letter_code
_entity_poly.pdbx_strand_id
1 'polypeptide(L)'
;MHKSISHITVLIISLVTFVSCNFNCGTNDKDTQIFNLEEQLIQDGYVPIKMKKMPSGHLHLFGQLNGVDGNFVLDTGAGATVIEKKNKEKFGMQTKATEKKATGAGGTEMQMQTSTQNAFSVGTLKLCNLKLMLLNLDHVNIAFERMGLEKVDGVIGADILTNNKAIIDYTNLILYLKH
;
A
#
# COMPACT_ATOMS: atom_id res chain seq x y z
N MET A 1 -60.29 42.54 44.82
CA MET A 1 -60.24 41.05 44.71
C MET A 1 -59.11 40.65 43.79
N HIS A 2 -57.93 40.39 44.34
CA HIS A 2 -56.77 39.89 43.61
C HIS A 2 -56.55 38.42 43.99
N LYS A 3 -56.67 37.53 42.98
CA LYS A 3 -56.30 36.12 43.13
C LYS A 3 -54.81 35.97 42.81
N SER A 4 -54.01 35.58 43.80
CA SER A 4 -52.64 35.16 43.68
C SER A 4 -52.58 33.78 43.04
N ILE A 5 -51.86 33.62 41.93
CA ILE A 5 -51.56 32.32 41.31
C ILE A 5 -50.16 31.94 41.74
N SER A 6 -50.10 30.90 42.57
CA SER A 6 -48.87 30.30 43.02
C SER A 6 -48.26 29.42 41.89
N HIS A 7 -47.09 29.78 41.41
CA HIS A 7 -46.31 28.93 40.48
C HIS A 7 -45.54 27.89 41.28
N ILE A 8 -45.95 26.64 41.19
CA ILE A 8 -45.19 25.48 41.68
C ILE A 8 -44.14 25.14 40.61
N THR A 9 -42.89 25.45 40.91
CA THR A 9 -41.75 25.02 40.09
C THR A 9 -41.39 23.59 40.45
N VAL A 10 -41.72 22.66 39.56
CA VAL A 10 -41.29 21.25 39.69
C VAL A 10 -39.88 21.14 39.21
N LEU A 11 -38.95 20.91 40.13
CA LEU A 11 -37.55 20.65 39.87
C LEU A 11 -37.40 19.15 39.53
N ILE A 12 -37.22 18.84 38.21
CA ILE A 12 -36.92 17.49 37.74
C ILE A 12 -35.42 17.28 37.91
N ILE A 13 -35.01 16.56 38.94
CA ILE A 13 -33.63 16.10 39.12
C ILE A 13 -33.46 14.86 38.24
N SER A 14 -32.81 15.01 37.09
CA SER A 14 -32.39 13.90 36.24
C SER A 14 -31.20 13.20 36.88
N LEU A 15 -31.44 12.01 37.43
CA LEU A 15 -30.39 11.12 37.93
C LEU A 15 -29.70 10.43 36.76
N VAL A 16 -28.57 10.98 36.32
CA VAL A 16 -27.70 10.34 35.31
C VAL A 16 -26.92 9.23 36.05
N THR A 17 -27.34 8.00 35.90
CA THR A 17 -26.57 6.83 36.31
C THR A 17 -25.44 6.59 35.33
N PHE A 18 -24.21 6.90 35.73
CA PHE A 18 -23.01 6.46 35.00
C PHE A 18 -22.87 4.94 35.17
N VAL A 19 -23.23 4.20 34.12
CA VAL A 19 -22.84 2.79 34.02
C VAL A 19 -21.36 2.76 33.65
N SER A 20 -20.51 2.60 34.66
CA SER A 20 -19.09 2.28 34.46
C SER A 20 -19.00 0.88 33.85
N CYS A 21 -18.79 0.78 32.55
CA CYS A 21 -18.35 -0.46 31.92
C CYS A 21 -16.93 -0.75 32.42
N ASN A 22 -16.82 -1.56 33.49
CA ASN A 22 -15.56 -2.18 33.82
C ASN A 22 -15.21 -3.18 32.71
N PHE A 23 -14.39 -2.76 31.73
CA PHE A 23 -13.71 -3.69 30.85
C PHE A 23 -12.67 -4.45 31.68
N ASN A 24 -13.08 -5.57 32.22
CA ASN A 24 -12.16 -6.54 32.79
C ASN A 24 -11.43 -7.18 31.61
N CYS A 25 -10.24 -6.69 31.29
CA CYS A 25 -9.33 -7.36 30.37
C CYS A 25 -8.79 -8.61 31.08
N GLY A 26 -9.63 -9.65 31.15
CA GLY A 26 -9.25 -10.93 31.71
C GLY A 26 -8.20 -11.56 30.82
N THR A 27 -7.00 -11.72 31.35
CA THR A 27 -5.98 -12.64 30.82
C THR A 27 -6.52 -14.06 30.99
N ASN A 28 -7.25 -14.55 29.99
CA ASN A 28 -7.53 -15.97 29.89
C ASN A 28 -6.26 -16.65 29.37
N ASP A 29 -5.41 -17.07 30.29
CA ASP A 29 -4.36 -18.07 30.06
C ASP A 29 -5.06 -19.43 29.81
N LYS A 30 -5.55 -19.62 28.60
CA LYS A 30 -5.90 -20.95 28.08
C LYS A 30 -5.21 -21.08 26.74
N ASP A 31 -4.19 -21.96 26.69
CA ASP A 31 -3.56 -22.52 25.49
C ASP A 31 -3.65 -21.61 24.26
N THR A 32 -3.00 -20.47 24.33
CA THR A 32 -2.82 -19.64 23.15
C THR A 32 -1.81 -20.36 22.29
N GLN A 33 -2.27 -21.24 21.41
CA GLN A 33 -1.51 -21.59 20.24
C GLN A 33 -1.10 -20.25 19.64
N ILE A 34 0.19 -19.92 19.71
CA ILE A 34 0.72 -18.70 19.14
C ILE A 34 0.41 -18.79 17.66
N PHE A 35 -0.64 -18.06 17.23
CA PHE A 35 -1.03 -18.00 15.83
C PHE A 35 0.12 -17.34 15.06
N ASN A 36 0.83 -18.13 14.27
CA ASN A 36 1.87 -17.63 13.39
C ASN A 36 1.25 -17.27 12.03
N LEU A 37 0.97 -16.00 11.85
CA LEU A 37 0.36 -15.49 10.62
C LEU A 37 1.19 -15.86 9.38
N GLU A 38 2.51 -15.78 9.47
CA GLU A 38 3.41 -16.09 8.35
C GLU A 38 3.28 -17.56 7.93
N GLU A 39 3.33 -18.48 8.88
CA GLU A 39 3.17 -19.91 8.59
C GLU A 39 1.83 -20.21 7.94
N GLN A 40 0.76 -19.61 8.43
CA GLN A 40 -0.57 -19.79 7.85
C GLN A 40 -0.64 -19.25 6.43
N LEU A 41 -0.11 -18.06 6.18
CA LEU A 41 -0.10 -17.46 4.84
C LEU A 41 0.74 -18.29 3.85
N ILE A 42 1.89 -18.82 4.30
CA ILE A 42 2.71 -19.71 3.47
C ILE A 42 1.95 -21.00 3.13
N GLN A 43 1.27 -21.61 4.10
CA GLN A 43 0.42 -22.79 3.88
C GLN A 43 -0.73 -22.49 2.91
N ASP A 44 -1.27 -21.28 2.96
CA ASP A 44 -2.30 -20.80 2.04
C ASP A 44 -1.75 -20.45 0.65
N GLY A 45 -0.46 -20.65 0.41
CA GLY A 45 0.20 -20.44 -0.89
C GLY A 45 0.63 -19.01 -1.16
N TYR A 46 0.79 -18.19 -0.12
CA TYR A 46 1.41 -16.87 -0.25
C TYR A 46 2.94 -16.97 -0.26
N VAL A 47 3.56 -16.09 -1.02
CA VAL A 47 5.01 -15.91 -1.06
C VAL A 47 5.37 -14.69 -0.23
N PRO A 48 6.16 -14.83 0.86
CA PRO A 48 6.65 -13.72 1.65
C PRO A 48 7.78 -13.00 0.92
N ILE A 49 7.67 -11.68 0.81
CA ILE A 49 8.62 -10.81 0.12
C ILE A 49 9.08 -9.74 1.12
N LYS A 50 10.35 -9.74 1.46
CA LYS A 50 10.90 -8.72 2.36
C LYS A 50 10.93 -7.36 1.69
N MET A 51 10.45 -6.35 2.41
CA MET A 51 10.50 -4.95 2.03
C MET A 51 11.57 -4.23 2.85
N LYS A 52 12.08 -3.12 2.32
CA LYS A 52 12.97 -2.20 3.03
C LYS A 52 12.25 -0.89 3.27
N LYS A 53 12.14 -0.47 4.53
CA LYS A 53 11.64 0.86 4.86
C LYS A 53 12.77 1.86 4.71
N MET A 54 12.59 2.86 3.86
CA MET A 54 13.56 3.91 3.62
C MET A 54 13.39 5.06 4.63
N PRO A 55 14.42 5.90 4.83
CA PRO A 55 14.32 7.08 5.70
C PRO A 55 13.17 8.02 5.33
N SER A 56 12.73 8.03 4.08
CA SER A 56 11.55 8.75 3.60
C SER A 56 10.22 8.17 4.09
N GLY A 57 10.24 7.00 4.76
CA GLY A 57 9.05 6.26 5.20
C GLY A 57 8.46 5.32 4.15
N HIS A 58 8.87 5.42 2.88
CA HIS A 58 8.39 4.55 1.82
C HIS A 58 8.93 3.13 1.96
N LEU A 59 8.13 2.16 1.50
CA LEU A 59 8.50 0.75 1.44
C LEU A 59 9.03 0.43 0.05
N HIS A 60 10.21 -0.17 -0.01
CA HIS A 60 10.88 -0.55 -1.26
C HIS A 60 10.92 -2.07 -1.40
N LEU A 61 10.75 -2.52 -2.64
CA LEU A 61 10.91 -3.89 -3.12
C LEU A 61 12.09 -3.94 -4.08
N PHE A 62 12.94 -4.94 -3.90
CA PHE A 62 14.02 -5.25 -4.84
C PHE A 62 13.63 -6.52 -5.59
N GLY A 63 13.52 -6.43 -6.90
CA GLY A 63 13.09 -7.52 -7.75
C GLY A 63 13.63 -7.36 -9.16
N GLN A 64 13.24 -8.27 -10.05
CA GLN A 64 13.69 -8.22 -11.44
C GLN A 64 12.50 -7.92 -12.36
N LEU A 65 12.68 -6.95 -13.24
CA LEU A 65 11.78 -6.70 -14.34
C LEU A 65 12.45 -7.18 -15.64
N ASN A 66 11.81 -8.12 -16.33
CA ASN A 66 12.33 -8.78 -17.53
C ASN A 66 13.74 -9.40 -17.30
N GLY A 67 14.03 -9.89 -16.08
CA GLY A 67 15.31 -10.48 -15.73
C GLY A 67 16.41 -9.49 -15.32
N VAL A 68 16.09 -8.19 -15.25
CA VAL A 68 17.04 -7.13 -14.84
C VAL A 68 16.64 -6.56 -13.47
N ASP A 69 17.62 -6.48 -12.56
CA ASP A 69 17.42 -5.98 -11.22
C ASP A 69 16.91 -4.54 -11.19
N GLY A 70 15.96 -4.30 -10.30
CA GLY A 70 15.33 -3.01 -10.11
C GLY A 70 14.93 -2.74 -8.68
N ASN A 71 14.82 -1.43 -8.38
CA ASN A 71 14.36 -0.88 -7.11
C ASN A 71 12.99 -0.25 -7.30
N PHE A 72 11.98 -0.74 -6.59
CA PHE A 72 10.60 -0.32 -6.77
C PHE A 72 9.98 0.15 -5.44
N VAL A 73 9.26 1.26 -5.48
CA VAL A 73 8.45 1.70 -4.34
C VAL A 73 7.12 0.97 -4.35
N LEU A 74 6.67 0.52 -3.18
CA LEU A 74 5.31 0.05 -2.98
C LEU A 74 4.40 1.24 -2.67
N ASP A 75 3.38 1.44 -3.51
CA ASP A 75 2.40 2.52 -3.35
C ASP A 75 0.97 2.00 -3.55
N THR A 76 0.25 1.80 -2.45
CA THR A 76 -1.16 1.37 -2.49
C THR A 76 -2.10 2.43 -3.03
N GLY A 77 -1.67 3.70 -3.10
CA GLY A 77 -2.42 4.81 -3.68
C GLY A 77 -2.26 4.94 -5.19
N ALA A 78 -1.24 4.28 -5.78
CA ALA A 78 -1.10 4.22 -7.23
C ALA A 78 -2.05 3.17 -7.81
N GLY A 79 -2.98 3.58 -8.67
CA GLY A 79 -3.96 2.66 -9.29
C GLY A 79 -3.34 1.64 -10.24
N ALA A 80 -2.13 1.90 -10.74
CA ALA A 80 -1.41 1.02 -11.66
C ALA A 80 0.09 1.07 -11.41
N THR A 81 0.75 -0.04 -11.73
CA THR A 81 2.21 -0.15 -11.70
C THR A 81 2.84 0.66 -12.82
N VAL A 82 3.82 1.48 -12.44
CA VAL A 82 4.48 2.44 -13.32
C VAL A 82 5.99 2.22 -13.31
N ILE A 83 6.59 2.20 -14.49
CA ILE A 83 8.04 2.13 -14.64
C ILE A 83 8.56 3.51 -15.10
N GLU A 84 9.74 3.92 -14.58
CA GLU A 84 10.42 5.12 -15.04
C GLU A 84 10.69 5.02 -16.55
N LYS A 85 10.14 5.96 -17.32
CA LYS A 85 10.19 5.95 -18.78
C LYS A 85 11.61 5.91 -19.33
N LYS A 86 12.58 6.51 -18.63
CA LYS A 86 13.99 6.53 -19.02
C LYS A 86 14.65 5.15 -18.90
N ASN A 87 14.05 4.24 -18.12
CA ASN A 87 14.58 2.90 -17.86
C ASN A 87 14.02 1.82 -18.83
N LYS A 88 13.31 2.24 -19.88
CA LYS A 88 12.73 1.30 -20.85
C LYS A 88 13.79 0.43 -21.54
N GLU A 89 14.93 1.01 -21.91
CA GLU A 89 16.04 0.27 -22.49
C GLU A 89 16.71 -0.65 -21.47
N LYS A 90 16.89 -0.18 -20.21
CA LYS A 90 17.42 -1.00 -19.11
C LYS A 90 16.67 -2.32 -18.97
N PHE A 91 15.35 -2.27 -19.07
CA PHE A 91 14.49 -3.43 -18.89
C PHE A 91 14.06 -4.10 -20.21
N GLY A 92 14.62 -3.71 -21.34
CA GLY A 92 14.28 -4.29 -22.64
C GLY A 92 12.79 -4.15 -22.99
N MET A 93 12.14 -3.07 -22.57
CA MET A 93 10.70 -2.89 -22.73
C MET A 93 10.36 -2.34 -24.12
N GLN A 94 9.49 -3.05 -24.82
CA GLN A 94 8.88 -2.52 -26.04
C GLN A 94 7.66 -1.69 -25.69
N THR A 95 7.64 -0.43 -26.07
CA THR A 95 6.61 0.52 -25.67
C THR A 95 5.78 0.97 -26.85
N LYS A 96 4.50 1.22 -26.58
CA LYS A 96 3.57 1.87 -27.50
C LYS A 96 3.09 3.18 -26.88
N ALA A 97 3.06 4.25 -27.67
CA ALA A 97 2.40 5.48 -27.27
C ALA A 97 0.91 5.22 -27.04
N THR A 98 0.33 5.92 -26.09
CA THR A 98 -1.11 5.90 -25.86
C THR A 98 -1.62 7.34 -25.84
N GLU A 99 -2.83 7.54 -26.33
CA GLU A 99 -3.51 8.83 -26.25
C GLU A 99 -3.98 9.14 -24.82
N LYS A 100 -3.99 8.11 -23.95
CA LYS A 100 -4.34 8.28 -22.54
C LYS A 100 -3.24 9.04 -21.83
N LYS A 101 -3.67 10.01 -21.05
CA LYS A 101 -2.81 10.76 -20.11
C LYS A 101 -3.00 10.19 -18.72
N ALA A 102 -1.95 10.16 -17.93
CA ALA A 102 -2.04 9.88 -16.51
C ALA A 102 -2.08 11.21 -15.76
N THR A 103 -2.86 11.27 -14.71
CA THR A 103 -2.86 12.39 -13.77
C THR A 103 -2.11 11.96 -12.52
N GLY A 104 -0.99 12.61 -12.24
CA GLY A 104 -0.21 12.37 -11.02
C GLY A 104 -0.79 13.10 -9.81
N ALA A 105 -0.24 12.81 -8.63
CA ALA A 105 -0.49 13.60 -7.43
C ALA A 105 -0.12 15.06 -7.69
N GLY A 106 -1.11 15.97 -7.60
CA GLY A 106 -0.94 17.39 -7.96
C GLY A 106 -1.60 17.82 -9.27
N GLY A 107 -2.33 16.91 -9.96
CA GLY A 107 -3.16 17.27 -11.11
C GLY A 107 -2.44 17.49 -12.43
N THR A 108 -1.11 17.24 -12.48
CA THR A 108 -0.34 17.40 -13.72
C THR A 108 -0.59 16.24 -14.66
N GLU A 109 -1.03 16.52 -15.89
CA GLU A 109 -1.15 15.53 -16.94
C GLU A 109 0.22 15.09 -17.44
N MET A 110 0.45 13.78 -17.52
CA MET A 110 1.69 13.18 -17.99
C MET A 110 1.44 12.30 -19.21
N GLN A 111 2.32 12.43 -20.22
CA GLN A 111 2.35 11.56 -21.39
C GLN A 111 2.71 10.13 -20.97
N MET A 112 1.84 9.20 -21.27
CA MET A 112 1.96 7.80 -20.90
C MET A 112 2.37 6.94 -22.08
N GLN A 113 3.20 5.93 -21.82
CA GLN A 113 3.43 4.81 -22.73
C GLN A 113 2.98 3.52 -22.04
N THR A 114 2.73 2.49 -22.82
CA THR A 114 2.42 1.16 -22.27
C THR A 114 3.35 0.13 -22.89
N SER A 115 3.69 -0.88 -22.09
CA SER A 115 4.42 -2.07 -22.51
C SER A 115 3.65 -3.31 -22.07
N THR A 116 3.68 -4.35 -22.87
CA THR A 116 3.01 -5.64 -22.61
C THR A 116 4.03 -6.77 -22.63
N GLN A 117 3.62 -7.96 -22.18
CA GLN A 117 4.46 -9.15 -22.13
C GLN A 117 5.69 -9.02 -21.20
N ASN A 118 5.58 -8.18 -20.17
CA ASN A 118 6.62 -8.05 -19.19
C ASN A 118 6.52 -9.16 -18.14
N ALA A 119 7.65 -9.49 -17.53
CA ALA A 119 7.73 -10.41 -16.38
C ALA A 119 8.37 -9.69 -15.20
N PHE A 120 7.73 -9.78 -14.02
CA PHE A 120 8.27 -9.27 -12.78
C PHE A 120 8.51 -10.43 -11.83
N SER A 121 9.74 -10.53 -11.32
CA SER A 121 10.14 -11.58 -10.37
C SER A 121 10.59 -10.94 -9.06
N VAL A 122 10.09 -11.46 -7.94
CA VAL A 122 10.45 -11.01 -6.60
C VAL A 122 10.40 -12.19 -5.63
N GLY A 123 11.48 -12.45 -4.92
CA GLY A 123 11.63 -13.69 -4.18
C GLY A 123 11.47 -14.89 -5.13
N THR A 124 10.61 -15.84 -4.78
CA THR A 124 10.26 -17.01 -5.61
C THR A 124 9.05 -16.76 -6.51
N LEU A 125 8.38 -15.61 -6.39
CA LEU A 125 7.21 -15.28 -7.19
C LEU A 125 7.63 -14.74 -8.56
N LYS A 126 6.97 -15.23 -9.62
CA LYS A 126 7.14 -14.72 -10.98
C LYS A 126 5.78 -14.39 -11.58
N LEU A 127 5.56 -13.10 -11.85
CA LEU A 127 4.37 -12.58 -12.52
C LEU A 127 4.70 -12.39 -14.00
N CYS A 128 3.92 -13.01 -14.90
CA CYS A 128 4.14 -12.97 -16.33
C CYS A 128 3.03 -12.20 -17.07
N ASN A 129 3.29 -11.84 -18.32
CA ASN A 129 2.34 -11.17 -19.22
C ASN A 129 1.80 -9.84 -18.66
N LEU A 130 2.61 -9.16 -17.86
CA LEU A 130 2.20 -7.89 -17.28
C LEU A 130 2.10 -6.80 -18.34
N LYS A 131 1.01 -6.02 -18.24
CA LYS A 131 0.87 -4.75 -18.93
C LYS A 131 1.26 -3.65 -17.97
N LEU A 132 2.34 -2.95 -18.25
CA LEU A 132 2.90 -1.91 -17.42
C LEU A 132 2.79 -0.53 -18.09
N MET A 133 2.67 0.49 -17.26
CA MET A 133 2.71 1.87 -17.70
C MET A 133 4.12 2.43 -17.57
N LEU A 134 4.50 3.33 -18.46
CA LEU A 134 5.74 4.08 -18.36
C LEU A 134 5.42 5.56 -18.30
N LEU A 135 5.92 6.20 -17.23
CA LEU A 135 5.80 7.64 -17.00
C LEU A 135 7.16 8.22 -16.65
N ASN A 136 7.28 9.52 -16.78
CA ASN A 136 8.43 10.24 -16.23
C ASN A 136 8.24 10.35 -14.70
N LEU A 137 9.14 9.73 -13.94
CA LEU A 137 9.17 9.78 -12.47
C LEU A 137 10.21 10.77 -11.93
N ASP A 138 10.69 11.73 -12.72
CA ASP A 138 11.71 12.71 -12.30
C ASP A 138 11.30 13.42 -11.01
N HIS A 139 10.02 13.77 -10.84
CA HIS A 139 9.52 14.42 -9.64
C HIS A 139 9.71 13.57 -8.37
N VAL A 140 9.53 12.24 -8.49
CA VAL A 140 9.77 11.28 -7.42
C VAL A 140 11.27 11.12 -7.17
N ASN A 141 12.04 10.89 -8.24
CA ASN A 141 13.46 10.60 -8.16
C ASN A 141 14.27 11.79 -7.68
N ILE A 142 13.92 13.02 -8.09
CA ILE A 142 14.55 14.25 -7.55
C ILE A 142 14.26 14.40 -6.05
N ALA A 143 13.05 14.08 -5.59
CA ALA A 143 12.74 14.13 -4.17
C ALA A 143 13.57 13.12 -3.38
N PHE A 144 13.77 11.91 -3.88
CA PHE A 144 14.65 10.91 -3.24
C PHE A 144 16.12 11.33 -3.24
N GLU A 145 16.65 11.83 -4.34
CA GLU A 145 18.02 12.32 -4.42
C GLU A 145 18.31 13.45 -3.41
N ARG A 146 17.34 14.38 -3.22
CA ARG A 146 17.46 15.44 -2.20
C ARG A 146 17.53 14.91 -0.78
N MET A 147 16.99 13.73 -0.53
CA MET A 147 17.07 13.02 0.75
C MET A 147 18.27 12.07 0.84
N GLY A 148 19.18 12.08 -0.15
CA GLY A 148 20.32 11.15 -0.21
C GLY A 148 19.92 9.70 -0.48
N LEU A 149 18.77 9.47 -1.08
CA LEU A 149 18.26 8.13 -1.41
C LEU A 149 18.52 7.81 -2.88
N GLU A 150 18.63 6.51 -3.17
CA GLU A 150 18.74 6.03 -4.53
C GLU A 150 17.43 6.26 -5.33
N LYS A 151 17.60 6.46 -6.64
CA LYS A 151 16.48 6.53 -7.58
C LYS A 151 15.72 5.21 -7.61
N VAL A 152 14.43 5.32 -7.87
CA VAL A 152 13.58 4.16 -8.10
C VAL A 152 13.37 3.93 -9.58
N ASP A 153 13.28 2.67 -9.94
CA ASP A 153 13.00 2.24 -11.31
C ASP A 153 11.51 2.24 -11.63
N GLY A 154 10.67 2.22 -10.59
CA GLY A 154 9.24 2.22 -10.76
C GLY A 154 8.47 2.19 -9.44
N VAL A 155 7.16 2.14 -9.59
CA VAL A 155 6.19 2.09 -8.49
C VAL A 155 5.29 0.87 -8.70
N ILE A 156 5.21 -0.01 -7.71
CA ILE A 156 4.29 -1.14 -7.69
C ILE A 156 2.95 -0.64 -7.15
N GLY A 157 1.93 -0.66 -8.00
CA GLY A 157 0.61 -0.14 -7.72
C GLY A 157 -0.42 -1.19 -7.33
N ALA A 158 -1.65 -0.71 -7.11
CA ALA A 158 -2.79 -1.52 -6.69
C ALA A 158 -3.18 -2.61 -7.69
N ASP A 159 -2.85 -2.46 -8.96
CA ASP A 159 -3.10 -3.47 -9.99
C ASP A 159 -2.36 -4.79 -9.69
N ILE A 160 -1.06 -4.75 -9.43
CA ILE A 160 -0.30 -5.95 -9.02
C ILE A 160 -0.77 -6.42 -7.65
N LEU A 161 -0.97 -5.52 -6.69
CA LEU A 161 -1.36 -5.88 -5.34
C LEU A 161 -2.71 -6.59 -5.30
N THR A 162 -3.71 -6.04 -5.96
CA THR A 162 -5.07 -6.59 -5.96
C THR A 162 -5.14 -7.92 -6.71
N ASN A 163 -4.52 -8.00 -7.89
CA ASN A 163 -4.54 -9.21 -8.70
C ASN A 163 -3.84 -10.39 -8.01
N ASN A 164 -2.88 -10.11 -7.12
CA ASN A 164 -2.12 -11.11 -6.39
C ASN A 164 -2.51 -11.17 -4.89
N LYS A 165 -3.72 -10.69 -4.54
CA LYS A 165 -4.32 -10.81 -3.19
C LYS A 165 -3.38 -10.33 -2.08
N ALA A 166 -2.68 -9.22 -2.30
CA ALA A 166 -1.63 -8.72 -1.43
C ALA A 166 -2.07 -8.53 0.02
N ILE A 167 -1.22 -8.95 0.94
CA ILE A 167 -1.30 -8.63 2.37
C ILE A 167 0.00 -7.94 2.75
N ILE A 168 -0.09 -6.78 3.40
CA ILE A 168 1.07 -5.97 3.78
C ILE A 168 1.22 -5.99 5.29
N ASP A 169 2.31 -6.59 5.77
CA ASP A 169 2.71 -6.54 7.18
C ASP A 169 3.72 -5.40 7.38
N TYR A 170 3.22 -4.28 7.88
CA TYR A 170 4.05 -3.11 8.17
C TYR A 170 4.97 -3.30 9.38
N THR A 171 4.63 -4.22 10.28
CA THR A 171 5.42 -4.50 11.48
C THR A 171 6.70 -5.26 11.13
N ASN A 172 6.55 -6.31 10.33
CA ASN A 172 7.66 -7.17 9.93
C ASN A 172 8.27 -6.78 8.58
N LEU A 173 7.69 -5.78 7.90
CA LEU A 173 8.09 -5.30 6.58
C LEU A 173 8.04 -6.43 5.53
N ILE A 174 6.94 -7.18 5.52
CA ILE A 174 6.72 -8.27 4.58
C ILE A 174 5.49 -7.97 3.72
N LEU A 175 5.66 -8.13 2.42
CA LEU A 175 4.58 -8.19 1.45
C LEU A 175 4.31 -9.66 1.11
N TYR A 176 3.11 -10.13 1.36
CA TYR A 176 2.67 -11.46 0.94
C TYR A 176 1.87 -11.32 -0.35
N LEU A 177 2.28 -12.06 -1.38
CA LEU A 177 1.57 -12.14 -2.66
C LEU A 177 1.21 -13.59 -2.96
N LYS A 178 0.05 -13.77 -3.61
CA LYS A 178 -0.44 -15.08 -4.01
C LYS A 178 -0.84 -15.06 -5.48
N HIS A 179 -0.47 -16.10 -6.23
CA HIS A 179 -0.92 -16.32 -7.62
C HIS A 179 -2.42 -16.65 -7.68
#